data_f9bac1608429cb74e3d8c755a45a145e
#
_entry.id   f9bac1608429cb74e3d8c755a45a145e
#
_cell.length_a   1.000
_cell.length_b   1.000
_cell.length_c   1.000
_cell.angle_alpha   90.00
_cell.angle_beta   90.00
_cell.angle_gamma   90.00
#
_symmetry.space_group_name_H-M   'P 1'
#
loop_
_entity.id
_entity.type
_entity.pdbx_description
1 polymer ?
#
loop_
_entity_poly.entity_id
_entity_poly.type
_entity_poly.pdbx_seq_one_letter_code
_entity_poly.pdbx_strand_id
1 'polypeptide(L)'
;MNPNIIFLLIDGFRADRCYGKQKTAYTPNIDKLIESGTYFTQVISPADGTTLSLNGIFNGVYPFRTGTRQKKMFLEETNFLNKIKNLNYNTYSIMPKFTSLSPLSENSENDDTWYNPGPPTESISGELGERIIRMISDRKMEQAWFYYIHIFDLHSPLRVPNNFDHEKFGMNKYDKIISSIDAWIGKLLDKIDIKN
;
A
#
# COMPACT_ATOMS: atom_id res chain seq x y z
N MET A 1 12.22 5.95 21.83
CA MET A 1 12.47 5.28 20.54
C MET A 1 11.40 5.75 19.57
N ASN A 2 11.75 6.08 18.34
CA ASN A 2 10.77 6.42 17.31
C ASN A 2 9.97 5.15 16.95
N PRO A 3 8.62 5.24 16.73
CA PRO A 3 7.83 4.10 16.29
C PRO A 3 8.20 3.71 14.86
N ASN A 4 8.08 2.43 14.51
CA ASN A 4 8.15 2.00 13.12
C ASN A 4 6.87 2.40 12.38
N ILE A 5 6.97 2.67 11.08
CA ILE A 5 5.86 3.17 10.28
C ILE A 5 5.63 2.25 9.07
N ILE A 6 4.41 1.76 8.91
CA ILE A 6 3.94 1.11 7.67
C ILE A 6 3.09 2.12 6.90
N PHE A 7 3.46 2.37 5.65
CA PHE A 7 2.63 3.11 4.70
C PHE A 7 2.09 2.15 3.64
N LEU A 8 0.88 1.62 3.88
CA LEU A 8 0.20 0.69 2.99
C LEU A 8 -0.66 1.46 1.97
N LEU A 9 -0.31 1.37 0.71
CA LEU A 9 -1.09 1.90 -0.40
C LEU A 9 -1.72 0.75 -1.19
N ILE A 10 -3.03 0.78 -1.36
CA ILE A 10 -3.79 -0.17 -2.18
C ILE A 10 -4.30 0.58 -3.40
N ASP A 11 -3.65 0.37 -4.53
CA ASP A 11 -3.98 1.08 -5.78
C ASP A 11 -5.34 0.64 -6.32
N GLY A 12 -6.14 1.60 -6.79
CA GLY A 12 -7.48 1.34 -7.28
C GLY A 12 -8.53 1.01 -6.20
N PHE A 13 -8.23 1.22 -4.91
CA PHE A 13 -9.12 0.89 -3.80
C PHE A 13 -10.27 1.89 -3.66
N ARG A 14 -11.50 1.41 -3.69
CA ARG A 14 -12.72 2.21 -3.51
C ARG A 14 -13.18 2.17 -2.05
N ALA A 15 -13.18 3.32 -1.38
CA ALA A 15 -13.60 3.45 0.02
C ALA A 15 -15.05 3.03 0.26
N ASP A 16 -15.96 3.28 -0.69
CA ASP A 16 -17.37 2.90 -0.60
C ASP A 16 -17.61 1.38 -0.54
N ARG A 17 -16.61 0.56 -0.92
CA ARG A 17 -16.71 -0.91 -0.87
C ARG A 17 -16.37 -1.48 0.51
N CYS A 18 -15.63 -0.76 1.33
CA CYS A 18 -15.23 -1.20 2.68
C CYS A 18 -15.86 -0.39 3.82
N TYR A 19 -16.46 0.77 3.53
CA TYR A 19 -17.05 1.63 4.57
C TYR A 19 -18.36 2.28 4.13
N GLY A 20 -19.23 2.54 5.13
CA GLY A 20 -20.51 3.24 4.95
C GLY A 20 -21.62 2.37 4.40
N LYS A 21 -22.71 3.03 3.96
CA LYS A 21 -23.97 2.37 3.54
C LYS A 21 -23.84 1.51 2.27
N GLN A 22 -22.83 1.77 1.46
CA GLN A 22 -22.59 1.05 0.20
C GLN A 22 -21.52 -0.05 0.33
N LYS A 23 -21.10 -0.38 1.56
CA LYS A 23 -20.15 -1.45 1.82
C LYS A 23 -20.66 -2.79 1.29
N THR A 24 -19.84 -3.44 0.45
CA THR A 24 -20.16 -4.73 -0.18
C THR A 24 -19.09 -5.79 0.03
N ALA A 25 -17.85 -5.39 0.35
CA ALA A 25 -16.76 -6.31 0.65
C ALA A 25 -16.77 -6.69 2.15
N TYR A 26 -16.30 -7.90 2.45
CA TYR A 26 -16.13 -8.37 3.83
C TYR A 26 -14.74 -7.96 4.34
N THR A 27 -14.68 -6.96 5.22
CA THR A 27 -13.43 -6.30 5.64
C THR A 27 -13.29 -6.13 7.17
N PRO A 28 -13.33 -7.23 7.96
CA PRO A 28 -13.33 -7.14 9.43
C PRO A 28 -12.04 -6.56 10.01
N ASN A 29 -10.90 -6.70 9.33
CA ASN A 29 -9.62 -6.17 9.81
C ASN A 29 -9.47 -4.67 9.53
N ILE A 30 -9.92 -4.22 8.36
CA ILE A 30 -10.02 -2.79 8.03
C ILE A 30 -11.04 -2.12 8.95
N ASP A 31 -12.17 -2.77 9.27
CA ASP A 31 -13.16 -2.25 10.21
C ASP A 31 -12.53 -1.99 11.59
N LYS A 32 -11.74 -2.95 12.12
CA LYS A 32 -11.01 -2.77 13.39
C LYS A 32 -10.02 -1.60 13.32
N LEU A 33 -9.31 -1.42 12.21
CA LEU A 33 -8.40 -0.28 12.04
C LEU A 33 -9.16 1.05 12.03
N ILE A 34 -10.33 1.09 11.39
CA ILE A 34 -11.21 2.27 11.39
C ILE A 34 -11.71 2.59 12.80
N GLU A 35 -12.09 1.56 13.57
CA GLU A 35 -12.60 1.71 14.94
C GLU A 35 -11.51 2.15 15.93
N SER A 36 -10.27 1.67 15.75
CA SER A 36 -9.16 1.94 16.67
C SER A 36 -8.28 3.12 16.28
N GLY A 37 -8.40 3.61 15.05
CA GLY A 37 -7.56 4.66 14.50
C GLY A 37 -8.33 5.93 14.12
N THR A 38 -7.70 6.75 13.27
CA THR A 38 -8.35 7.93 12.68
C THR A 38 -8.78 7.62 11.25
N TYR A 39 -10.08 7.70 10.99
CA TYR A 39 -10.64 7.51 9.65
C TYR A 39 -11.02 8.86 9.02
N PHE A 40 -10.42 9.15 7.85
CA PHE A 40 -10.72 10.37 7.09
C PHE A 40 -11.82 10.10 6.07
N THR A 41 -12.99 10.71 6.25
CA THR A 41 -14.16 10.51 5.39
C THR A 41 -14.15 11.36 4.13
N GLN A 42 -13.29 12.37 4.05
CA GLN A 42 -13.24 13.35 2.97
C GLN A 42 -11.80 13.54 2.48
N VAL A 43 -11.28 12.54 1.76
CA VAL A 43 -9.95 12.63 1.16
C VAL A 43 -10.08 12.76 -0.35
N ILE A 44 -9.44 13.78 -0.91
CA ILE A 44 -9.46 14.06 -2.36
C ILE A 44 -8.08 13.74 -2.92
N SER A 45 -8.02 12.84 -3.91
CA SER A 45 -6.79 12.56 -4.65
C SER A 45 -6.37 13.78 -5.46
N PRO A 46 -5.07 14.11 -5.52
CA PRO A 46 -4.57 15.22 -6.33
C PRO A 46 -4.62 14.95 -7.85
N ALA A 47 -4.83 13.69 -8.25
CA ALA A 47 -4.91 13.27 -9.64
C ALA A 47 -5.61 11.91 -9.78
N ASP A 48 -5.96 11.53 -11.01
CA ASP A 48 -6.67 10.30 -11.37
C ASP A 48 -5.75 9.11 -11.74
N GLY A 49 -4.43 9.32 -11.73
CA GLY A 49 -3.45 8.28 -12.10
C GLY A 49 -2.41 8.04 -11.00
N THR A 50 -1.93 6.81 -10.90
CA THR A 50 -1.00 6.33 -9.87
C THR A 50 0.23 7.23 -9.71
N THR A 51 0.98 7.45 -10.80
CA THR A 51 2.23 8.26 -10.74
C THR A 51 1.98 9.69 -10.28
N LEU A 52 0.90 10.31 -10.75
CA LEU A 52 0.54 11.68 -10.41
C LEU A 52 0.03 11.80 -8.98
N SER A 53 -0.78 10.84 -8.52
CA SER A 53 -1.27 10.79 -7.14
C SER A 53 -0.14 10.58 -6.16
N LEU A 54 0.78 9.63 -6.44
CA LEU A 54 1.96 9.38 -5.62
C LEU A 54 2.90 10.58 -5.58
N ASN A 55 3.07 11.29 -6.70
CA ASN A 55 3.83 12.53 -6.70
C ASN A 55 3.26 13.54 -5.71
N GLY A 56 1.93 13.72 -5.70
CA GLY A 56 1.25 14.60 -4.75
C GLY A 56 1.45 14.15 -3.30
N ILE A 57 1.34 12.84 -3.03
CA ILE A 57 1.52 12.26 -1.70
C ILE A 57 2.96 12.47 -1.18
N PHE A 58 3.97 12.10 -1.98
CA PHE A 58 5.37 12.14 -1.53
C PHE A 58 5.98 13.54 -1.54
N ASN A 59 5.57 14.45 -2.42
CA ASN A 59 6.06 15.83 -2.40
C ASN A 59 5.20 16.79 -1.57
N GLY A 60 3.96 16.43 -1.23
CA GLY A 60 3.03 17.32 -0.53
C GLY A 60 2.56 18.51 -1.39
N VAL A 61 2.71 18.43 -2.72
CA VAL A 61 2.30 19.46 -3.68
C VAL A 61 1.66 18.84 -4.91
N TYR A 62 0.84 19.61 -5.60
CA TYR A 62 0.20 19.14 -6.84
C TYR A 62 1.23 18.78 -7.93
N PRO A 63 1.00 17.73 -8.72
CA PRO A 63 1.94 17.23 -9.72
C PRO A 63 2.39 18.27 -10.76
N PHE A 64 1.52 19.21 -11.11
CA PHE A 64 1.87 20.27 -12.07
C PHE A 64 2.96 21.21 -11.57
N ARG A 65 3.16 21.31 -10.26
CA ARG A 65 4.22 22.16 -9.67
C ARG A 65 5.59 21.51 -9.76
N THR A 66 5.66 20.19 -9.69
CA THR A 66 6.92 19.43 -9.79
C THR A 66 7.27 19.08 -11.23
N GLY A 67 6.39 19.37 -12.19
CA GLY A 67 6.56 18.94 -13.59
C GLY A 67 6.37 17.44 -13.81
N THR A 68 5.88 16.71 -12.80
CA THR A 68 5.61 15.27 -12.92
C THR A 68 4.57 14.99 -13.99
N ARG A 69 4.88 13.99 -14.81
CA ARG A 69 4.01 13.47 -15.86
C ARG A 69 3.79 11.99 -15.64
N GLN A 70 2.79 11.42 -16.30
CA GLN A 70 2.37 10.02 -16.15
C GLN A 70 3.51 9.00 -16.34
N LYS A 71 4.55 9.32 -17.09
CA LYS A 71 5.66 8.41 -17.42
C LYS A 71 6.84 8.44 -16.43
N LYS A 72 6.96 9.46 -15.60
CA LYS A 72 8.07 9.60 -14.65
C LYS A 72 7.65 10.46 -13.47
N MET A 73 7.82 9.90 -12.28
CA MET A 73 7.70 10.64 -11.03
C MET A 73 8.94 11.54 -10.84
N PHE A 74 8.76 12.67 -10.20
CA PHE A 74 9.84 13.57 -9.79
C PHE A 74 9.70 13.85 -8.28
N LEU A 75 10.76 13.61 -7.52
CA LEU A 75 10.82 13.91 -6.09
C LEU A 75 11.63 15.19 -5.87
N GLU A 76 11.01 16.18 -5.24
CA GLU A 76 11.67 17.40 -4.79
C GLU A 76 12.63 17.10 -3.63
N GLU A 77 13.61 17.98 -3.37
CA GLU A 77 14.50 17.84 -2.21
C GLU A 77 13.74 17.81 -0.88
N THR A 78 12.62 18.53 -0.80
CA THR A 78 11.76 18.63 0.40
C THR A 78 10.70 17.53 0.46
N ASN A 79 10.82 16.45 -0.32
CA ASN A 79 9.86 15.35 -0.34
C ASN A 79 9.75 14.63 1.01
N PHE A 80 8.68 13.86 1.18
CA PHE A 80 8.38 13.15 2.41
C PHE A 80 9.47 12.13 2.81
N LEU A 81 10.07 11.41 1.86
CA LEU A 81 11.10 10.42 2.16
C LEU A 81 12.35 11.08 2.75
N ASN A 82 12.79 12.20 2.19
CA ASN A 82 13.91 12.96 2.74
C ASN A 82 13.60 13.49 4.14
N LYS A 83 12.37 13.93 4.39
CA LYS A 83 11.95 14.35 5.75
C LYS A 83 12.01 13.19 6.75
N ILE A 84 11.55 12.00 6.36
CA ILE A 84 11.60 10.80 7.21
C ILE A 84 13.06 10.39 7.47
N LYS A 85 13.93 10.40 6.46
CA LYS A 85 15.37 10.12 6.62
C LYS A 85 16.04 11.13 7.56
N ASN A 86 15.71 12.40 7.48
CA ASN A 86 16.22 13.43 8.38
C ASN A 86 15.75 13.25 9.84
N LEU A 87 14.71 12.44 10.07
CA LEU A 87 14.28 12.01 11.41
C LEU A 87 14.92 10.68 11.83
N ASN A 88 15.97 10.24 11.15
CA ASN A 88 16.72 9.01 11.38
C ASN A 88 15.86 7.73 11.18
N TYR A 89 14.99 7.72 10.19
CA TYR A 89 14.32 6.51 9.73
C TYR A 89 15.09 5.89 8.55
N ASN A 90 15.28 4.58 8.60
CA ASN A 90 15.66 3.79 7.43
C ASN A 90 14.41 3.55 6.58
N THR A 91 14.51 3.75 5.27
CA THR A 91 13.37 3.65 4.37
C THR A 91 13.42 2.37 3.55
N TYR A 92 12.34 1.60 3.59
CA TYR A 92 12.18 0.35 2.85
C TYR A 92 10.95 0.43 1.97
N SER A 93 10.93 -0.31 0.87
CA SER A 93 9.78 -0.33 -0.01
C SER A 93 9.57 -1.67 -0.71
N ILE A 94 8.33 -1.92 -1.11
CA ILE A 94 7.95 -2.96 -2.06
C ILE A 94 6.80 -2.44 -2.92
N MET A 95 6.98 -2.47 -4.24
CA MET A 95 6.04 -1.86 -5.17
C MET A 95 6.03 -2.57 -6.53
N PRO A 96 4.97 -2.39 -7.35
CA PRO A 96 4.92 -2.93 -8.70
C PRO A 96 6.04 -2.34 -9.56
N LYS A 97 6.65 -3.15 -10.41
CA LYS A 97 7.77 -2.78 -11.28
C LYS A 97 7.32 -1.85 -12.41
N PHE A 98 7.12 -0.60 -12.05
CA PHE A 98 6.85 0.48 -13.01
C PHE A 98 8.00 1.47 -13.03
N THR A 99 8.59 1.70 -14.20
CA THR A 99 9.72 2.63 -14.36
C THR A 99 9.40 4.05 -13.89
N SER A 100 8.12 4.44 -13.90
CA SER A 100 7.66 5.73 -13.38
C SER A 100 7.87 5.88 -11.86
N LEU A 101 8.01 4.78 -11.10
CA LEU A 101 8.19 4.74 -9.66
C LEU A 101 9.65 4.59 -9.22
N SER A 102 10.62 4.57 -10.17
CA SER A 102 12.04 4.41 -9.84
C SER A 102 12.56 5.37 -8.77
N PRO A 103 12.14 6.65 -8.70
CA PRO A 103 12.60 7.53 -7.64
C PRO A 103 12.24 7.07 -6.21
N LEU A 104 11.15 6.30 -6.05
CA LEU A 104 10.80 5.72 -4.75
C LEU A 104 11.71 4.54 -4.40
N SER A 105 12.03 3.69 -5.38
CA SER A 105 12.97 2.57 -5.20
C SER A 105 14.38 3.04 -4.89
N GLU A 106 14.87 4.05 -5.60
CA GLU A 106 16.19 4.66 -5.39
C GLU A 106 16.38 5.26 -3.98
N ASN A 107 15.28 5.51 -3.29
CA ASN A 107 15.26 6.00 -1.91
C ASN A 107 15.10 4.90 -0.85
N SER A 108 15.14 3.63 -1.23
CA SER A 108 14.97 2.49 -0.32
C SER A 108 16.29 1.82 0.02
N GLU A 109 16.41 1.32 1.26
CA GLU A 109 17.60 0.61 1.75
C GLU A 109 17.65 -0.85 1.28
N ASN A 110 16.51 -1.44 0.86
CA ASN A 110 16.46 -2.82 0.38
C ASN A 110 16.62 -2.90 -1.13
N ASP A 111 17.37 -3.89 -1.61
CA ASP A 111 17.56 -4.16 -3.04
C ASP A 111 16.30 -4.75 -3.69
N ASP A 112 15.52 -5.54 -2.91
CA ASP A 112 14.33 -6.24 -3.38
C ASP A 112 13.07 -5.35 -3.25
N THR A 113 13.06 -4.23 -3.98
CA THR A 113 11.98 -3.23 -3.95
C THR A 113 10.83 -3.51 -4.92
N TRP A 114 11.02 -4.46 -5.86
CA TRP A 114 10.10 -4.65 -6.96
C TRP A 114 9.39 -6.00 -6.93
N TYR A 115 8.15 -6.01 -7.45
CA TYR A 115 7.45 -7.22 -7.87
C TYR A 115 6.79 -7.01 -9.24
N ASN A 116 6.52 -8.09 -9.97
CA ASN A 116 5.85 -8.03 -11.26
C ASN A 116 4.34 -8.22 -11.06
N PRO A 117 3.50 -7.18 -11.21
CA PRO A 117 2.06 -7.35 -11.04
C PRO A 117 1.48 -8.21 -12.18
N GLY A 118 0.57 -9.10 -11.82
CA GLY A 118 -0.16 -9.93 -12.80
C GLY A 118 -0.15 -11.42 -12.51
N PRO A 119 1.02 -12.11 -12.33
CA PRO A 119 0.99 -13.51 -11.91
C PRO A 119 0.32 -13.70 -10.54
N PRO A 120 -0.47 -14.77 -10.32
CA PRO A 120 -1.08 -15.04 -9.01
C PRO A 120 -0.08 -15.18 -7.86
N THR A 121 1.14 -15.65 -8.15
CA THR A 121 2.24 -15.74 -7.18
C THR A 121 2.69 -14.37 -6.67
N GLU A 122 2.65 -13.36 -7.51
CA GLU A 122 3.03 -11.97 -7.19
C GLU A 122 1.83 -11.13 -6.71
N SER A 123 0.80 -11.77 -6.18
CA SER A 123 -0.34 -11.13 -5.54
C SER A 123 -0.19 -11.11 -4.01
N ILE A 124 -0.98 -10.26 -3.35
CA ILE A 124 -0.95 -10.16 -1.89
C ILE A 124 -1.42 -11.45 -1.18
N SER A 125 -2.26 -12.22 -1.82
CA SER A 125 -2.70 -13.54 -1.34
C SER A 125 -1.73 -14.67 -1.71
N GLY A 126 -0.67 -14.39 -2.48
CA GLY A 126 0.39 -15.31 -2.89
C GLY A 126 1.72 -15.02 -2.19
N GLU A 127 2.82 -15.24 -2.91
CA GLU A 127 4.18 -15.10 -2.38
C GLU A 127 4.55 -13.67 -1.99
N LEU A 128 3.98 -12.67 -2.68
CA LEU A 128 4.18 -11.26 -2.35
C LEU A 128 3.78 -10.95 -0.90
N GLY A 129 2.58 -11.40 -0.49
CA GLY A 129 2.10 -11.17 0.86
C GLY A 129 2.98 -11.81 1.93
N GLU A 130 3.46 -13.03 1.67
CA GLU A 130 4.39 -13.74 2.56
C GLU A 130 5.78 -13.06 2.59
N ARG A 131 6.26 -12.52 1.45
CA ARG A 131 7.52 -11.78 1.36
C ARG A 131 7.48 -10.52 2.22
N ILE A 132 6.39 -9.77 2.17
CA ILE A 132 6.18 -8.57 2.99
C ILE A 132 6.18 -8.92 4.50
N ILE A 133 5.45 -9.97 4.88
CA ILE A 133 5.38 -10.42 6.27
C ILE A 133 6.76 -10.86 6.76
N ARG A 134 7.51 -11.63 5.97
CA ARG A 134 8.88 -12.05 6.33
C ARG A 134 9.83 -10.86 6.51
N MET A 135 9.73 -9.82 5.67
CA MET A 135 10.57 -8.62 5.81
C MET A 135 10.44 -7.99 7.20
N ILE A 136 9.22 -8.00 7.76
CA ILE A 136 8.94 -7.48 9.10
C ILE A 136 9.33 -8.49 10.20
N SER A 137 8.90 -9.76 10.05
CA SER A 137 9.05 -10.81 11.07
C SER A 137 10.50 -11.22 11.29
N ASP A 138 11.31 -11.28 10.23
CA ASP A 138 12.71 -11.68 10.29
C ASP A 138 13.63 -10.56 10.78
N ARG A 139 13.05 -9.42 11.18
CA ARG A 139 13.78 -8.23 11.66
C ARG A 139 14.88 -7.77 10.70
N LYS A 140 14.63 -7.87 9.40
CA LYS A 140 15.57 -7.47 8.35
C LYS A 140 15.70 -5.95 8.21
N MET A 141 14.82 -5.20 8.87
CA MET A 141 14.80 -3.74 8.83
C MET A 141 15.40 -3.19 10.12
N GLU A 142 16.36 -2.29 9.98
CA GLU A 142 16.95 -1.58 11.12
C GLU A 142 16.00 -0.52 11.68
N GLN A 143 15.89 -0.44 13.00
CA GLN A 143 15.04 0.54 13.71
C GLN A 143 15.67 1.95 13.68
N ALA A 144 14.88 3.03 13.59
CA ALA A 144 13.45 3.08 13.25
C ALA A 144 13.30 2.96 11.74
N TRP A 145 12.24 2.30 11.28
CA TRP A 145 12.03 2.12 9.86
C TRP A 145 10.67 2.67 9.39
N PHE A 146 10.66 3.12 8.14
CA PHE A 146 9.48 3.43 7.34
C PHE A 146 9.38 2.42 6.20
N TYR A 147 8.29 1.68 6.09
CA TYR A 147 8.07 0.68 5.05
C TYR A 147 6.91 1.07 4.14
N TYR A 148 7.22 1.41 2.90
CA TYR A 148 6.24 1.67 1.86
C TYR A 148 5.85 0.37 1.16
N ILE A 149 4.58 0.03 1.25
CA ILE A 149 3.99 -1.17 0.62
C ILE A 149 2.94 -0.71 -0.37
N HIS A 150 3.12 -1.05 -1.66
CA HIS A 150 2.20 -0.69 -2.73
C HIS A 150 1.57 -1.93 -3.35
N ILE A 151 0.27 -2.16 -3.11
CA ILE A 151 -0.51 -3.30 -3.60
C ILE A 151 -1.23 -2.90 -4.89
N PHE A 152 -1.16 -3.77 -5.92
CA PHE A 152 -1.74 -3.53 -7.25
C PHE A 152 -2.82 -4.55 -7.66
N ASP A 153 -3.28 -5.39 -6.75
CA ASP A 153 -4.19 -6.53 -6.96
C ASP A 153 -5.56 -6.14 -7.50
N LEU A 154 -6.01 -4.89 -7.32
CA LEU A 154 -7.31 -4.40 -7.78
C LEU A 154 -7.32 -3.90 -9.23
N HIS A 155 -6.24 -4.14 -9.99
CA HIS A 155 -6.16 -3.82 -11.41
C HIS A 155 -6.50 -5.02 -12.30
N SER A 156 -7.02 -4.72 -13.49
CA SER A 156 -7.35 -5.75 -14.49
C SER A 156 -6.10 -6.46 -15.03
N PRO A 157 -6.15 -7.79 -15.24
CA PRO A 157 -7.27 -8.68 -15.04
C PRO A 157 -7.49 -9.04 -13.57
N LEU A 158 -8.70 -8.83 -13.06
CA LEU A 158 -9.07 -9.16 -11.68
C LEU A 158 -9.03 -10.67 -11.44
N ARG A 159 -8.20 -11.12 -10.50
CA ARG A 159 -7.97 -12.53 -10.16
C ARG A 159 -8.38 -12.78 -8.72
N VAL A 160 -9.51 -13.45 -8.54
CA VAL A 160 -10.01 -13.83 -7.22
C VAL A 160 -9.26 -15.08 -6.75
N PRO A 161 -8.64 -15.08 -5.56
CA PRO A 161 -8.07 -16.29 -4.98
C PRO A 161 -9.17 -17.33 -4.73
N ASN A 162 -8.90 -18.63 -4.97
CA ASN A 162 -9.91 -19.68 -4.91
C ASN A 162 -10.66 -19.74 -3.55
N ASN A 163 -9.96 -19.50 -2.45
CA ASN A 163 -10.54 -19.49 -1.10
C ASN A 163 -11.40 -18.26 -0.82
N PHE A 164 -11.40 -17.27 -1.69
CA PHE A 164 -12.26 -16.07 -1.65
C PHE A 164 -13.35 -16.07 -2.72
N ASP A 165 -13.42 -17.08 -3.58
CA ASP A 165 -14.47 -17.15 -4.60
C ASP A 165 -15.79 -17.71 -4.03
N HIS A 166 -16.35 -16.98 -3.09
CA HIS A 166 -17.62 -17.25 -2.44
C HIS A 166 -18.38 -15.95 -2.15
N GLU A 167 -19.70 -15.98 -2.18
CA GLU A 167 -20.58 -14.81 -2.00
C GLU A 167 -20.40 -14.08 -0.67
N LYS A 168 -20.03 -14.81 0.42
CA LYS A 168 -19.73 -14.18 1.72
C LYS A 168 -18.65 -13.12 1.68
N PHE A 169 -17.77 -13.18 0.68
CA PHE A 169 -16.65 -12.23 0.53
C PHE A 169 -16.97 -11.06 -0.41
N GLY A 170 -18.15 -11.06 -1.04
CA GLY A 170 -18.60 -10.01 -1.93
C GLY A 170 -19.34 -10.54 -3.15
N MET A 171 -20.15 -9.70 -3.78
CA MET A 171 -21.00 -10.08 -4.91
C MET A 171 -20.26 -10.13 -6.24
N ASN A 172 -19.11 -9.52 -6.36
CA ASN A 172 -18.34 -9.43 -7.58
C ASN A 172 -16.84 -9.68 -7.33
N LYS A 173 -16.06 -9.86 -8.40
CA LYS A 173 -14.63 -10.15 -8.30
C LYS A 173 -13.84 -9.08 -7.53
N TYR A 174 -14.19 -7.81 -7.75
CA TYR A 174 -13.50 -6.70 -7.11
C TYR A 174 -13.68 -6.73 -5.58
N ASP A 175 -14.91 -6.90 -5.08
CA ASP A 175 -15.20 -7.00 -3.65
C ASP A 175 -14.52 -8.22 -3.01
N LYS A 176 -14.50 -9.37 -3.71
CA LYS A 176 -13.83 -10.59 -3.24
C LYS A 176 -12.31 -10.40 -3.11
N ILE A 177 -11.69 -9.64 -4.01
CA ILE A 177 -10.25 -9.31 -3.92
C ILE A 177 -10.02 -8.35 -2.74
N ILE A 178 -10.86 -7.35 -2.53
CA ILE A 178 -10.78 -6.49 -1.33
C ILE A 178 -10.82 -7.34 -0.07
N SER A 179 -11.73 -8.31 0.02
CA SER A 179 -11.83 -9.22 1.18
C SER A 179 -10.59 -10.10 1.35
N SER A 180 -9.92 -10.48 0.26
CA SER A 180 -8.65 -11.22 0.34
C SER A 180 -7.50 -10.31 0.84
N ILE A 181 -7.46 -9.05 0.42
CA ILE A 181 -6.52 -8.06 0.91
C ILE A 181 -6.75 -7.80 2.42
N ASP A 182 -8.00 -7.65 2.83
CA ASP A 182 -8.35 -7.50 4.25
C ASP A 182 -7.87 -8.66 5.11
N ALA A 183 -8.06 -9.91 4.65
CA ALA A 183 -7.58 -11.08 5.35
C ALA A 183 -6.05 -11.13 5.47
N TRP A 184 -5.33 -10.65 4.43
CA TRP A 184 -3.89 -10.49 4.50
C TRP A 184 -3.48 -9.37 5.48
N ILE A 185 -4.21 -8.24 5.50
CA ILE A 185 -4.00 -7.20 6.51
C ILE A 185 -4.11 -7.78 7.92
N GLY A 186 -5.10 -8.65 8.18
CA GLY A 186 -5.21 -9.35 9.45
C GLY A 186 -3.94 -10.13 9.82
N LYS A 187 -3.40 -10.92 8.87
CA LYS A 187 -2.14 -11.65 9.08
C LYS A 187 -0.94 -10.72 9.33
N LEU A 188 -0.90 -9.57 8.67
CA LEU A 188 0.12 -8.55 8.89
C LEU A 188 0.02 -7.97 10.30
N LEU A 189 -1.19 -7.61 10.73
CA LEU A 189 -1.46 -7.05 12.06
C LEU A 189 -1.09 -8.01 13.19
N ASP A 190 -1.27 -9.33 12.99
CA ASP A 190 -0.86 -10.37 13.94
C ASP A 190 0.66 -10.45 14.15
N LYS A 191 1.46 -9.85 13.25
CA LYS A 191 2.94 -9.86 13.31
C LYS A 191 3.53 -8.55 13.82
N ILE A 192 2.74 -7.52 13.96
CA ILE A 192 3.16 -6.20 14.43
C ILE A 192 2.45 -5.85 15.73
N ASP A 193 3.15 -5.19 16.64
CA ASP A 193 2.56 -4.62 17.84
C ASP A 193 2.13 -3.18 17.53
N ILE A 194 0.83 -3.00 17.32
CA ILE A 194 0.26 -1.65 17.14
C ILE A 194 0.18 -1.03 18.53
N LYS A 195 1.12 -0.16 18.85
CA LYS A 195 1.06 0.66 20.06
C LYS A 195 0.09 1.83 19.82
N ASN A 196 -0.92 1.90 20.68
CA ASN A 196 -1.82 3.05 20.80
C ASN A 196 -1.09 4.27 21.37
#